data_2fbc3b184bd8e82fa6279301ea4d56bc
#
_entry.id   2fbc3b184bd8e82fa6279301ea4d56bc
#
_cell.length_a   1.000
_cell.length_b   1.000
_cell.length_c   1.000
_cell.angle_alpha   90.00
_cell.angle_beta   90.00
_cell.angle_gamma   90.00
#
_symmetry.space_group_name_H-M   'P 1'
#
loop_
_entity.id
_entity.type
_entity.pdbx_description
1 polymer ?
#
loop_
_entity_poly.entity_id
_entity_poly.type
_entity_poly.pdbx_seq_one_letter_code
_entity_poly.pdbx_strand_id
1 'polypeptide(L)'
;MIRYSRFITLGDSFTEGVGDIQIDGQFMGWADRVAERLAKQQPDFSFYNLAIRGKLVSQVIEDQIPEAMKWIEGPATLLSFHAGANDVLRPGYDPEVVLPQYREAVRKLAATGAQLLLFTAIERVAKSGKMQELWHQRFSTFNNNVRAIGLEVGAIVADANLDPDIASRRFLDTDRLHLNPAGHTRVAESVLELIGADFDPNWNAPLPPLPELGKIQSIQIEVQWITTFLIPWISRRIRGISSGDGRFAKHSAPIRLS
;
A
#
# COMPACT_ATOMS: atom_id res chain seq x y z
N MET A 1 21.57 -15.29 -3.08
CA MET A 1 20.70 -14.09 -3.11
C MET A 1 19.74 -14.28 -4.28
N ILE A 2 18.43 -14.28 -4.04
CA ILE A 2 17.43 -14.40 -5.13
C ILE A 2 17.48 -13.07 -5.89
N ARG A 3 17.73 -13.14 -7.20
CA ARG A 3 17.71 -11.96 -8.08
C ARG A 3 16.40 -11.97 -8.87
N TYR A 4 15.54 -11.02 -8.60
CA TYR A 4 14.33 -10.84 -9.39
C TYR A 4 14.67 -10.13 -10.70
N SER A 5 14.20 -10.68 -11.84
CA SER A 5 14.32 -10.02 -13.15
C SER A 5 13.17 -9.06 -13.41
N ARG A 6 12.11 -9.15 -12.60
CA ARG A 6 10.95 -8.26 -12.70
C ARG A 6 10.25 -8.04 -11.38
N PHE A 7 9.63 -6.89 -11.28
CA PHE A 7 8.77 -6.51 -10.18
C PHE A 7 7.41 -6.05 -10.73
N ILE A 8 6.35 -6.70 -10.30
CA ILE A 8 4.97 -6.38 -10.70
C ILE A 8 4.21 -5.99 -9.45
N THR A 9 3.52 -4.84 -9.49
CA THR A 9 2.80 -4.34 -8.33
C THR A 9 1.32 -4.12 -8.62
N LEU A 10 0.47 -4.69 -7.77
CA LEU A 10 -0.99 -4.62 -7.83
C LEU A 10 -1.52 -3.91 -6.58
N GLY A 11 -2.57 -3.13 -6.75
CA GLY A 11 -3.24 -2.55 -5.61
C GLY A 11 -3.94 -1.22 -5.87
N ASP A 12 -3.90 -0.39 -4.85
CA ASP A 12 -4.61 0.89 -4.81
C ASP A 12 -3.64 2.10 -4.66
N SER A 13 -4.09 3.17 -4.02
CA SER A 13 -3.33 4.41 -3.84
C SER A 13 -1.99 4.24 -3.13
N PHE A 14 -1.89 3.28 -2.20
CA PHE A 14 -0.66 2.99 -1.48
C PHE A 14 0.43 2.51 -2.45
N THR A 15 0.08 1.63 -3.36
CA THR A 15 1.02 1.05 -4.35
C THR A 15 1.21 1.97 -5.56
N GLU A 16 0.19 2.75 -5.95
CA GLU A 16 0.33 3.81 -6.95
C GLU A 16 1.33 4.90 -6.52
N GLY A 17 1.49 5.11 -5.22
CA GLY A 17 2.42 6.07 -4.63
C GLY A 17 1.78 7.42 -4.27
N VAL A 18 0.46 7.48 -4.09
CA VAL A 18 -0.25 8.73 -3.77
C VAL A 18 0.28 9.35 -2.49
N GLY A 19 0.59 10.65 -2.54
CA GLY A 19 1.18 11.42 -1.43
C GLY A 19 2.69 11.59 -1.53
N ASP A 20 3.35 10.85 -2.43
CA ASP A 20 4.80 11.03 -2.71
C ASP A 20 5.04 12.18 -3.71
N ILE A 21 6.32 12.47 -3.94
CA ILE A 21 6.72 13.42 -4.98
C ILE A 21 6.21 12.98 -6.35
N GLN A 22 5.97 13.95 -7.21
CA GLN A 22 5.60 13.70 -8.60
C GLN A 22 6.77 13.96 -9.53
N ILE A 23 7.01 13.02 -10.43
CA ILE A 23 7.96 13.12 -11.54
C ILE A 23 7.16 12.93 -12.82
N ASP A 24 7.23 13.89 -13.73
CA ASP A 24 6.45 13.90 -14.99
C ASP A 24 4.93 13.68 -14.80
N GLY A 25 4.39 14.22 -13.70
CA GLY A 25 2.97 14.13 -13.36
C GLY A 25 2.53 12.80 -12.73
N GLN A 26 3.44 11.88 -12.48
CA GLN A 26 3.20 10.59 -11.81
C GLN A 26 3.85 10.56 -10.43
N PHE A 27 3.17 9.97 -9.45
CA PHE A 27 3.74 9.77 -8.12
C PHE A 27 4.87 8.73 -8.16
N MET A 28 5.95 8.99 -7.45
CA MET A 28 7.05 8.04 -7.34
C MET A 28 6.65 6.83 -6.49
N GLY A 29 6.30 6.93 -5.27
CA GLY A 29 5.86 5.85 -4.40
C GLY A 29 6.96 4.88 -3.91
N TRP A 30 6.58 4.02 -2.96
CA TRP A 30 7.47 3.00 -2.40
C TRP A 30 7.90 1.95 -3.43
N ALA A 31 6.99 1.57 -4.32
CA ALA A 31 7.22 0.52 -5.31
C ALA A 31 8.27 0.95 -6.35
N ASP A 32 8.26 2.20 -6.77
CA ASP A 32 9.25 2.76 -7.70
C ASP A 32 10.64 2.81 -7.04
N ARG A 33 10.73 3.19 -5.77
CA ARG A 33 11.99 3.21 -5.00
C ARG A 33 12.59 1.81 -4.88
N VAL A 34 11.78 0.80 -4.61
CA VAL A 34 12.19 -0.60 -4.61
C VAL A 34 12.67 -1.03 -5.99
N ALA A 35 11.90 -0.69 -7.04
CA ALA A 35 12.24 -1.02 -8.42
C ALA A 35 13.57 -0.41 -8.85
N GLU A 36 13.85 0.85 -8.51
CA GLU A 36 15.13 1.51 -8.79
C GLU A 36 16.32 0.80 -8.13
N ARG A 37 16.15 0.31 -6.88
CA ARG A 37 17.20 -0.45 -6.20
C ARG A 37 17.44 -1.81 -6.84
N LEU A 38 16.38 -2.51 -7.23
CA LEU A 38 16.49 -3.81 -7.91
C LEU A 38 17.10 -3.69 -9.30
N ALA A 39 16.73 -2.64 -10.06
CA ALA A 39 17.30 -2.38 -11.38
C ALA A 39 18.82 -2.21 -11.38
N LYS A 40 19.37 -1.57 -10.34
CA LYS A 40 20.84 -1.42 -10.17
C LYS A 40 21.57 -2.76 -10.02
N GLN A 41 20.86 -3.81 -9.61
CA GLN A 41 21.42 -5.14 -9.40
C GLN A 41 21.23 -6.06 -10.60
N GLN A 42 20.33 -5.71 -11.54
CA GLN A 42 19.91 -6.56 -12.65
C GLN A 42 19.71 -5.74 -13.92
N PRO A 43 20.64 -5.78 -14.91
CA PRO A 43 20.57 -4.94 -16.13
C PRO A 43 19.29 -5.09 -16.96
N ASP A 44 18.70 -6.28 -17.00
CA ASP A 44 17.46 -6.57 -17.75
C ASP A 44 16.20 -6.52 -16.89
N PHE A 45 16.26 -5.81 -15.77
CA PHE A 45 15.15 -5.68 -14.85
C PHE A 45 13.96 -4.93 -15.48
N SER A 46 12.75 -5.44 -15.24
CA SER A 46 11.50 -4.85 -15.70
C SER A 46 10.58 -4.51 -14.53
N PHE A 47 9.98 -3.34 -14.56
CA PHE A 47 9.03 -2.89 -13.55
C PHE A 47 7.65 -2.62 -14.14
N TYR A 48 6.61 -3.01 -13.39
CA TYR A 48 5.20 -2.79 -13.72
C TYR A 48 4.49 -2.25 -12.48
N ASN A 49 3.72 -1.20 -12.62
CA ASN A 49 2.85 -0.71 -11.56
C ASN A 49 1.42 -0.57 -12.10
N LEU A 50 0.62 -1.60 -11.83
CA LEU A 50 -0.77 -1.71 -12.26
C LEU A 50 -1.76 -1.07 -11.26
N ALA A 51 -1.25 -0.59 -10.13
CA ALA A 51 -2.07 -0.04 -9.06
C ALA A 51 -2.81 1.24 -9.49
N ILE A 52 -4.06 1.34 -9.06
CA ILE A 52 -4.91 2.51 -9.30
C ILE A 52 -5.61 2.88 -7.99
N ARG A 53 -5.49 4.13 -7.57
CA ARG A 53 -6.08 4.65 -6.34
C ARG A 53 -7.59 4.37 -6.24
N GLY A 54 -8.03 4.09 -5.03
CA GLY A 54 -9.46 3.92 -4.73
C GLY A 54 -10.05 2.57 -5.15
N LYS A 55 -9.29 1.67 -5.79
CA LYS A 55 -9.74 0.33 -6.15
C LYS A 55 -10.03 -0.53 -4.93
N LEU A 56 -11.05 -1.38 -5.07
CA LEU A 56 -11.43 -2.41 -4.11
C LEU A 56 -10.79 -3.74 -4.47
N VAL A 57 -10.81 -4.70 -3.54
CA VAL A 57 -10.31 -6.07 -3.76
C VAL A 57 -10.89 -6.67 -5.05
N SER A 58 -12.21 -6.64 -5.23
CA SER A 58 -12.87 -7.18 -6.42
C SER A 58 -12.37 -6.53 -7.72
N GLN A 59 -12.20 -5.20 -7.71
CA GLN A 59 -11.73 -4.46 -8.88
C GLN A 59 -10.26 -4.73 -9.22
N VAL A 60 -9.39 -4.90 -8.19
CA VAL A 60 -8.00 -5.33 -8.43
C VAL A 60 -7.96 -6.73 -9.02
N ILE A 61 -8.83 -7.64 -8.54
CA ILE A 61 -8.95 -9.00 -9.06
C ILE A 61 -9.40 -9.00 -10.53
N GLU A 62 -10.41 -8.19 -10.86
CA GLU A 62 -11.00 -8.14 -12.19
C GLU A 62 -10.11 -7.44 -13.22
N ASP A 63 -9.47 -6.32 -12.84
CA ASP A 63 -8.76 -5.46 -13.78
C ASP A 63 -7.26 -5.74 -13.81
N GLN A 64 -6.61 -5.90 -12.64
CA GLN A 64 -5.15 -5.89 -12.54
C GLN A 64 -4.54 -7.30 -12.60
N ILE A 65 -5.17 -8.31 -11.98
CA ILE A 65 -4.63 -9.67 -11.98
C ILE A 65 -4.54 -10.24 -13.40
N PRO A 66 -5.56 -10.14 -14.28
CA PRO A 66 -5.44 -10.64 -15.65
C PRO A 66 -4.30 -9.99 -16.45
N GLU A 67 -4.05 -8.69 -16.20
CA GLU A 67 -2.94 -7.97 -16.83
C GLU A 67 -1.59 -8.46 -16.30
N ALA A 68 -1.45 -8.60 -14.98
CA ALA A 68 -0.23 -9.08 -14.33
C ALA A 68 0.15 -10.50 -14.80
N MET A 69 -0.84 -11.39 -14.95
CA MET A 69 -0.62 -12.79 -15.38
C MET A 69 0.09 -12.91 -16.72
N LYS A 70 0.01 -11.91 -17.59
CA LYS A 70 0.71 -11.89 -18.88
C LYS A 70 2.23 -11.77 -18.73
N TRP A 71 2.69 -11.26 -17.59
CA TRP A 71 4.06 -10.84 -17.38
C TRP A 71 4.78 -11.62 -16.29
N ILE A 72 4.10 -12.52 -15.57
CA ILE A 72 4.70 -13.34 -14.50
C ILE A 72 5.58 -14.42 -15.10
N GLU A 73 6.81 -14.55 -14.62
CA GLU A 73 7.78 -15.57 -15.00
C GLU A 73 8.25 -16.38 -13.76
N GLY A 74 7.29 -16.98 -13.07
CA GLY A 74 7.58 -17.84 -11.93
C GLY A 74 8.49 -17.16 -10.88
N PRO A 75 9.49 -17.86 -10.33
CA PRO A 75 10.34 -17.38 -9.22
C PRO A 75 11.20 -16.14 -9.55
N ALA A 76 11.39 -15.83 -10.83
CA ALA A 76 12.11 -14.64 -11.26
C ALA A 76 11.29 -13.36 -11.06
N THR A 77 9.99 -13.48 -10.74
CA THR A 77 9.07 -12.37 -10.51
C THR A 77 8.86 -12.13 -9.02
N LEU A 78 9.13 -10.90 -8.56
CA LEU A 78 8.56 -10.38 -7.32
C LEU A 78 7.20 -9.78 -7.65
N LEU A 79 6.15 -10.21 -6.95
CA LEU A 79 4.78 -9.76 -7.20
C LEU A 79 4.16 -9.22 -5.93
N SER A 80 3.90 -7.91 -5.86
CA SER A 80 3.21 -7.34 -4.71
C SER A 80 1.69 -7.26 -4.95
N PHE A 81 0.93 -7.55 -3.89
CA PHE A 81 -0.52 -7.42 -3.87
C PHE A 81 -0.97 -6.71 -2.60
N HIS A 82 -1.49 -5.50 -2.75
CA HIS A 82 -2.04 -4.69 -1.67
C HIS A 82 -3.41 -4.14 -2.08
N ALA A 83 -4.47 -4.73 -1.55
CA ALA A 83 -5.85 -4.28 -1.72
C ALA A 83 -6.65 -4.58 -0.46
N GLY A 84 -7.75 -3.87 -0.22
CA GLY A 84 -8.67 -4.14 0.88
C GLY A 84 -8.81 -2.99 1.88
N ALA A 85 -7.83 -2.10 2.02
CA ALA A 85 -7.96 -0.92 2.88
C ALA A 85 -9.18 -0.06 2.47
N ASN A 86 -9.41 0.09 1.17
CA ASN A 86 -10.58 0.81 0.65
C ASN A 86 -11.90 0.09 0.95
N ASP A 87 -11.91 -1.24 0.98
CA ASP A 87 -13.07 -2.05 1.35
C ASP A 87 -13.40 -1.84 2.82
N VAL A 88 -12.43 -2.03 3.71
CA VAL A 88 -12.55 -1.87 5.16
C VAL A 88 -13.12 -0.49 5.55
N LEU A 89 -12.72 0.56 4.82
CA LEU A 89 -13.18 1.93 5.03
C LEU A 89 -14.61 2.19 4.54
N ARG A 90 -15.24 1.27 3.82
CA ARG A 90 -16.63 1.46 3.34
C ARG A 90 -17.66 1.12 4.41
N PRO A 91 -18.79 1.88 4.50
CA PRO A 91 -19.87 1.55 5.43
C PRO A 91 -20.41 0.12 5.23
N GLY A 92 -20.51 -0.33 3.98
CA GLY A 92 -21.00 -1.66 3.59
C GLY A 92 -19.91 -2.74 3.55
N TYR A 93 -18.79 -2.58 4.27
CA TYR A 93 -17.77 -3.62 4.35
C TYR A 93 -18.31 -4.89 4.97
N ASP A 94 -18.23 -5.99 4.22
CA ASP A 94 -18.61 -7.33 4.65
C ASP A 94 -17.38 -8.25 4.61
N PRO A 95 -16.81 -8.64 5.76
CA PRO A 95 -15.65 -9.51 5.81
C PRO A 95 -15.93 -10.90 5.23
N GLU A 96 -17.17 -11.41 5.32
CA GLU A 96 -17.55 -12.73 4.79
C GLU A 96 -17.51 -12.77 3.25
N VAL A 97 -17.53 -11.61 2.60
CA VAL A 97 -17.40 -11.49 1.15
C VAL A 97 -15.95 -11.14 0.76
N VAL A 98 -15.36 -10.14 1.40
CA VAL A 98 -14.05 -9.58 0.99
C VAL A 98 -12.90 -10.52 1.32
N LEU A 99 -12.90 -11.15 2.52
CA LEU A 99 -11.77 -11.98 2.93
C LEU A 99 -11.63 -13.27 2.09
N PRO A 100 -12.70 -14.00 1.74
CA PRO A 100 -12.58 -15.13 0.82
C PRO A 100 -12.06 -14.73 -0.56
N GLN A 101 -12.55 -13.62 -1.13
CA GLN A 101 -12.06 -13.09 -2.42
C GLN A 101 -10.58 -12.78 -2.38
N TYR A 102 -10.12 -12.10 -1.30
CA TYR A 102 -8.71 -11.80 -1.10
C TYR A 102 -7.85 -13.08 -1.03
N ARG A 103 -8.29 -14.07 -0.24
CA ARG A 103 -7.57 -15.35 -0.09
C ARG A 103 -7.47 -16.11 -1.40
N GLU A 104 -8.56 -16.17 -2.16
CA GLU A 104 -8.57 -16.84 -3.48
C GLU A 104 -7.63 -16.15 -4.47
N ALA A 105 -7.65 -14.81 -4.51
CA ALA A 105 -6.72 -14.04 -5.33
C ALA A 105 -5.25 -14.33 -4.99
N VAL A 106 -4.92 -14.35 -3.69
CA VAL A 106 -3.56 -14.64 -3.23
C VAL A 106 -3.13 -16.07 -3.60
N ARG A 107 -4.01 -17.07 -3.42
CA ARG A 107 -3.71 -18.44 -3.85
C ARG A 107 -3.49 -18.55 -5.36
N LYS A 108 -4.33 -17.87 -6.15
CA LYS A 108 -4.18 -17.82 -7.61
C LYS A 108 -2.84 -17.21 -8.04
N LEU A 109 -2.43 -16.13 -7.38
CA LEU A 109 -1.14 -15.49 -7.65
C LEU A 109 0.02 -16.38 -7.19
N ALA A 110 -0.08 -17.02 -6.02
CA ALA A 110 0.94 -17.94 -5.52
C ALA A 110 1.15 -19.15 -6.44
N ALA A 111 0.08 -19.68 -7.05
CA ALA A 111 0.14 -20.79 -7.99
C ALA A 111 0.98 -20.50 -9.26
N THR A 112 1.30 -19.22 -9.55
CA THR A 112 2.20 -18.83 -10.64
C THR A 112 3.67 -19.13 -10.36
N GLY A 113 4.02 -19.42 -9.12
CA GLY A 113 5.40 -19.59 -8.66
C GLY A 113 6.15 -18.27 -8.41
N ALA A 114 5.52 -17.10 -8.60
CA ALA A 114 6.11 -15.82 -8.26
C ALA A 114 6.32 -15.69 -6.75
N GLN A 115 7.37 -14.96 -6.33
CA GLN A 115 7.51 -14.58 -4.92
C GLN A 115 6.49 -13.49 -4.59
N LEU A 116 5.53 -13.81 -3.74
CA LEU A 116 4.54 -12.85 -3.32
C LEU A 116 5.04 -11.94 -2.20
N LEU A 117 4.69 -10.67 -2.28
CA LEU A 117 4.84 -9.66 -1.26
C LEU A 117 3.45 -9.10 -0.92
N LEU A 118 2.97 -9.38 0.28
CA LEU A 118 1.69 -8.90 0.79
C LEU A 118 1.91 -7.83 1.83
N PHE A 119 0.92 -6.96 2.02
CA PHE A 119 0.96 -5.89 3.01
C PHE A 119 -0.24 -5.95 3.93
N THR A 120 -0.03 -5.73 5.21
CA THR A 120 -1.11 -5.35 6.12
C THR A 120 -1.47 -3.89 5.90
N ALA A 121 -2.74 -3.53 6.10
CA ALA A 121 -3.15 -2.14 6.15
C ALA A 121 -2.70 -1.50 7.47
N ILE A 122 -2.29 -0.22 7.41
CA ILE A 122 -1.85 0.53 8.60
C ILE A 122 -3.04 0.72 9.54
N GLU A 123 -2.96 0.15 10.72
CA GLU A 123 -3.92 0.34 11.80
C GLU A 123 -3.59 1.63 12.57
N ARG A 124 -4.56 2.52 12.63
CA ARG A 124 -4.41 3.71 13.47
C ARG A 124 -5.02 3.43 14.83
N VAL A 125 -4.18 3.49 15.86
CA VAL A 125 -4.66 3.49 17.24
C VAL A 125 -5.40 4.80 17.48
N ALA A 126 -6.70 4.71 17.53
CA ALA A 126 -7.52 5.87 17.76
C ALA A 126 -7.80 6.08 19.27
N LYS A 127 -7.99 7.36 19.65
CA LYS A 127 -8.14 7.82 21.03
C LYS A 127 -9.50 7.44 21.53
N SER A 128 -10.17 6.54 21.72
CA SER A 128 -11.49 6.16 22.27
C SER A 128 -12.74 6.59 21.47
N GLY A 129 -13.69 5.69 21.30
CA GLY A 129 -15.01 5.89 20.72
C GLY A 129 -15.49 4.68 19.92
N LYS A 130 -16.80 4.43 19.88
CA LYS A 130 -17.42 3.26 19.21
C LYS A 130 -17.05 3.12 17.71
N MET A 131 -16.91 4.23 17.01
CA MET A 131 -16.51 4.24 15.59
C MET A 131 -15.06 3.77 15.42
N GLN A 132 -14.20 4.13 16.34
CA GLN A 132 -12.80 3.77 16.34
C GLN A 132 -12.58 2.30 16.69
N GLU A 133 -13.34 1.80 17.64
CA GLU A 133 -13.39 0.38 17.98
C GLU A 133 -13.83 -0.47 16.78
N LEU A 134 -14.87 -0.04 16.05
CA LEU A 134 -15.33 -0.71 14.84
C LEU A 134 -14.23 -0.74 13.75
N TRP A 135 -13.53 0.37 13.55
CA TRP A 135 -12.47 0.42 12.54
C TRP A 135 -11.25 -0.40 12.95
N HIS A 136 -10.86 -0.34 14.21
CA HIS A 136 -9.80 -1.20 14.72
C HIS A 136 -10.14 -2.68 14.52
N GLN A 137 -11.34 -3.10 14.89
CA GLN A 137 -11.81 -4.47 14.68
C GLN A 137 -11.77 -4.88 13.21
N ARG A 138 -12.27 -4.03 12.30
CA ARG A 138 -12.29 -4.31 10.86
C ARG A 138 -10.87 -4.45 10.29
N PHE A 139 -9.97 -3.51 10.60
CA PHE A 139 -8.59 -3.57 10.13
C PHE A 139 -7.83 -4.75 10.73
N SER A 140 -7.97 -5.00 12.03
CA SER A 140 -7.34 -6.15 12.69
C SER A 140 -7.81 -7.47 12.08
N THR A 141 -9.11 -7.64 11.83
CA THR A 141 -9.66 -8.83 11.17
C THR A 141 -9.08 -8.99 9.76
N PHE A 142 -9.04 -7.93 8.97
CA PHE A 142 -8.46 -7.94 7.64
C PHE A 142 -6.95 -8.29 7.69
N ASN A 143 -6.18 -7.64 8.56
CA ASN A 143 -4.75 -7.85 8.69
C ASN A 143 -4.40 -9.28 9.17
N ASN A 144 -5.19 -9.83 10.10
CA ASN A 144 -5.05 -11.22 10.51
C ASN A 144 -5.29 -12.19 9.35
N ASN A 145 -6.25 -11.89 8.47
CA ASN A 145 -6.44 -12.67 7.25
C ASN A 145 -5.24 -12.57 6.31
N VAL A 146 -4.65 -11.37 6.13
CA VAL A 146 -3.43 -11.20 5.30
C VAL A 146 -2.27 -12.03 5.86
N ARG A 147 -2.03 -11.97 7.17
CA ARG A 147 -0.97 -12.76 7.84
C ARG A 147 -1.20 -14.26 7.65
N ALA A 148 -2.44 -14.71 7.88
CA ALA A 148 -2.78 -16.12 7.77
C ALA A 148 -2.61 -16.68 6.36
N ILE A 149 -3.11 -15.97 5.33
CA ILE A 149 -2.96 -16.42 3.94
C ILE A 149 -1.50 -16.29 3.48
N GLY A 150 -0.78 -15.26 3.93
CA GLY A 150 0.64 -15.11 3.63
C GLY A 150 1.46 -16.29 4.14
N LEU A 151 1.22 -16.73 5.37
CA LEU A 151 1.84 -17.92 5.94
C LEU A 151 1.45 -19.19 5.15
N GLU A 152 0.17 -19.33 4.79
CA GLU A 152 -0.35 -20.49 4.05
C GLU A 152 0.36 -20.69 2.70
N VAL A 153 0.63 -19.61 1.97
CA VAL A 153 1.22 -19.68 0.62
C VAL A 153 2.72 -19.39 0.57
N GLY A 154 3.38 -19.17 1.72
CA GLY A 154 4.79 -18.83 1.77
C GLY A 154 5.11 -17.42 1.22
N ALA A 155 4.19 -16.48 1.28
CA ALA A 155 4.42 -15.11 0.88
C ALA A 155 5.25 -14.33 1.92
N ILE A 156 6.02 -13.34 1.46
CA ILE A 156 6.59 -12.32 2.33
C ILE A 156 5.45 -11.38 2.75
N VAL A 157 5.30 -11.14 4.04
CA VAL A 157 4.30 -10.20 4.56
C VAL A 157 5.02 -8.98 5.14
N ALA A 158 4.92 -7.85 4.47
CA ALA A 158 5.33 -6.56 4.99
C ALA A 158 4.25 -6.06 5.98
N ASP A 159 4.45 -6.38 7.25
CA ASP A 159 3.51 -6.01 8.30
C ASP A 159 3.81 -4.60 8.82
N ALA A 160 3.11 -3.62 8.25
CA ALA A 160 3.26 -2.21 8.63
C ALA A 160 2.99 -1.94 10.13
N ASN A 161 2.24 -2.83 10.79
CA ASN A 161 1.88 -2.64 12.20
C ASN A 161 2.98 -3.09 13.18
N LEU A 162 4.06 -3.67 12.67
CA LEU A 162 5.29 -3.91 13.44
C LEU A 162 6.17 -2.66 13.54
N ASP A 163 5.93 -1.64 12.70
CA ASP A 163 6.59 -0.35 12.78
C ASP A 163 5.71 0.65 13.55
N PRO A 164 6.06 0.99 14.81
CA PRO A 164 5.23 1.85 15.66
C PRO A 164 5.12 3.28 15.12
N ASP A 165 6.04 3.71 14.26
CA ASP A 165 6.12 5.07 13.78
C ASP A 165 5.39 5.31 12.46
N ILE A 166 5.12 4.26 11.65
CA ILE A 166 4.57 4.43 10.29
C ILE A 166 3.21 5.16 10.27
N ALA A 167 2.40 5.00 11.32
CA ALA A 167 1.13 5.71 11.47
C ALA A 167 1.28 7.14 12.00
N SER A 168 2.50 7.57 12.32
CA SER A 168 2.80 8.93 12.79
C SER A 168 2.52 9.96 11.71
N ARG A 169 2.10 11.17 12.12
CA ARG A 169 1.92 12.31 11.20
C ARG A 169 3.19 12.69 10.41
N ARG A 170 4.36 12.23 10.81
CA ARG A 170 5.62 12.44 10.09
C ARG A 170 5.68 11.72 8.76
N PHE A 171 5.01 10.58 8.67
CA PHE A 171 4.99 9.71 7.51
C PHE A 171 3.69 9.79 6.71
N LEU A 172 2.73 10.60 7.18
CA LEU A 172 1.46 10.80 6.51
C LEU A 172 1.44 12.15 5.78
N ASP A 173 0.79 12.15 4.63
CA ASP A 173 0.47 13.37 3.88
C ASP A 173 -0.57 14.22 4.64
N THR A 174 -0.81 15.42 4.16
CA THR A 174 -1.75 16.39 4.73
C THR A 174 -3.17 15.85 4.84
N ASP A 175 -3.54 14.91 3.98
CA ASP A 175 -4.83 14.22 4.02
C ASP A 175 -4.92 13.18 5.14
N ARG A 176 -3.81 12.84 5.77
CA ARG A 176 -3.69 11.85 6.85
C ARG A 176 -4.19 10.45 6.48
N LEU A 177 -4.32 10.18 5.21
CA LEU A 177 -4.73 8.89 4.68
C LEU A 177 -3.56 8.21 3.95
N HIS A 178 -2.87 8.96 3.12
CA HIS A 178 -1.75 8.48 2.34
C HIS A 178 -0.42 8.74 3.04
N LEU A 179 0.61 7.99 2.63
CA LEU A 179 1.98 8.26 3.06
C LEU A 179 2.52 9.49 2.32
N ASN A 180 3.34 10.26 3.00
CA ASN A 180 4.16 11.31 2.38
C ASN A 180 5.48 10.72 1.84
N PRO A 181 6.36 11.53 1.20
CA PRO A 181 7.62 11.02 0.66
C PRO A 181 8.49 10.26 1.67
N ALA A 182 8.55 10.72 2.93
CA ALA A 182 9.29 10.03 3.97
C ALA A 182 8.67 8.68 4.34
N GLY A 183 7.33 8.61 4.38
CA GLY A 183 6.59 7.37 4.60
C GLY A 183 6.79 6.35 3.48
N HIS A 184 6.74 6.80 2.22
CA HIS A 184 7.04 5.94 1.08
C HIS A 184 8.48 5.44 1.07
N THR A 185 9.46 6.27 1.44
CA THR A 185 10.85 5.84 1.59
C THR A 185 10.97 4.79 2.70
N ARG A 186 10.35 5.00 3.85
CA ARG A 186 10.36 4.07 4.98
C ARG A 186 9.80 2.70 4.61
N VAL A 187 8.68 2.66 3.87
CA VAL A 187 8.11 1.40 3.36
C VAL A 187 9.04 0.74 2.35
N ALA A 188 9.65 1.50 1.44
CA ALA A 188 10.57 0.96 0.45
C ALA A 188 11.78 0.29 1.11
N GLU A 189 12.40 0.92 2.09
CA GLU A 189 13.56 0.36 2.81
C GLU A 189 13.16 -0.90 3.60
N SER A 190 11.99 -0.89 4.26
CA SER A 190 11.46 -2.09 4.93
C SER A 190 11.24 -3.26 3.96
N VAL A 191 10.72 -2.99 2.77
CA VAL A 191 10.55 -4.01 1.72
C VAL A 191 11.90 -4.53 1.25
N LEU A 192 12.87 -3.65 1.00
CA LEU A 192 14.23 -4.04 0.58
C LEU A 192 14.90 -4.95 1.61
N GLU A 193 14.77 -4.64 2.91
CA GLU A 193 15.23 -5.52 4.00
C GLU A 193 14.55 -6.88 3.96
N LEU A 194 13.21 -6.92 3.85
CA LEU A 194 12.45 -8.16 3.83
C LEU A 194 12.78 -9.09 2.66
N ILE A 195 13.10 -8.53 1.50
CA ILE A 195 13.50 -9.31 0.31
C ILE A 195 15.01 -9.58 0.25
N GLY A 196 15.79 -9.13 1.23
CA GLY A 196 17.25 -9.30 1.29
C GLY A 196 18.01 -8.53 0.22
N ALA A 197 17.47 -7.39 -0.24
CA ALA A 197 18.14 -6.46 -1.15
C ALA A 197 19.00 -5.45 -0.37
N ASP A 198 19.70 -4.57 -1.09
CA ASP A 198 20.45 -3.47 -0.48
C ASP A 198 19.49 -2.41 0.09
N PHE A 199 19.61 -2.10 1.38
CA PHE A 199 18.75 -1.18 2.12
C PHE A 199 19.55 -0.31 3.10
N ASP A 200 18.95 0.80 3.54
CA ASP A 200 19.52 1.63 4.61
C ASP A 200 19.28 0.96 5.99
N PRO A 201 20.30 0.50 6.71
CA PRO A 201 20.11 -0.16 8.01
C PRO A 201 19.52 0.75 9.10
N ASN A 202 19.50 2.06 8.87
CA ASN A 202 18.95 3.04 9.80
C ASN A 202 17.50 3.47 9.46
N TRP A 203 16.85 2.84 8.49
CA TRP A 203 15.51 3.25 8.04
C TRP A 203 14.47 3.31 9.16
N ASN A 204 14.60 2.47 10.17
CA ASN A 204 13.69 2.36 11.32
C ASN A 204 14.24 3.00 12.60
N ALA A 205 15.31 3.80 12.51
CA ALA A 205 15.90 4.46 13.67
C ALA A 205 14.85 5.29 14.43
N PRO A 206 14.90 5.27 15.77
CA PRO A 206 13.97 6.04 16.59
C PRO A 206 13.97 7.53 16.25
N LEU A 207 12.81 8.10 16.10
CA LEU A 207 12.66 9.51 15.76
C LEU A 207 12.55 10.37 17.03
N PRO A 208 13.11 11.59 17.03
CA PRO A 208 12.91 12.52 18.13
C PRO A 208 11.41 12.85 18.26
N PRO A 209 10.90 13.19 19.46
CA PRO A 209 9.50 13.52 19.66
C PRO A 209 9.07 14.70 18.76
N LEU A 210 7.81 14.70 18.31
CA LEU A 210 7.26 15.84 17.59
C LEU A 210 7.18 17.05 18.52
N PRO A 211 7.42 18.26 18.02
CA PRO A 211 7.20 19.49 18.78
C PRO A 211 5.76 19.55 19.31
N GLU A 212 5.59 19.96 20.55
CA GLU A 212 4.25 20.21 21.10
C GLU A 212 3.62 21.42 20.42
N LEU A 213 2.43 21.23 19.88
CA LEU A 213 1.66 22.30 19.28
C LEU A 213 0.83 23.00 20.37
N GLY A 214 0.75 24.32 20.30
CA GLY A 214 -0.19 25.08 21.12
C GLY A 214 -1.65 24.65 20.87
N LYS A 215 -2.52 24.73 21.89
CA LYS A 215 -3.92 24.29 21.79
C LYS A 215 -4.67 24.94 20.61
N ILE A 216 -4.48 26.25 20.41
CA ILE A 216 -5.13 26.99 19.32
C ILE A 216 -4.66 26.47 17.95
N GLN A 217 -3.35 26.31 17.78
CA GLN A 217 -2.74 25.78 16.56
C GLN A 217 -3.23 24.37 16.25
N SER A 218 -3.32 23.50 17.27
CA SER A 218 -3.86 22.15 17.12
C SER A 218 -5.31 22.18 16.63
N ILE A 219 -6.16 23.04 17.20
CA ILE A 219 -7.56 23.18 16.77
C ILE A 219 -7.63 23.68 15.32
N GLN A 220 -6.83 24.67 14.94
CA GLN A 220 -6.81 25.20 13.57
C GLN A 220 -6.45 24.13 12.56
N ILE A 221 -5.42 23.32 12.84
CA ILE A 221 -4.99 22.19 11.99
C ILE A 221 -6.11 21.14 11.85
N GLU A 222 -6.83 20.83 12.95
CA GLU A 222 -7.94 19.88 12.90
C GLU A 222 -9.12 20.43 12.08
N VAL A 223 -9.52 21.67 12.28
CA VAL A 223 -10.60 22.31 11.53
C VAL A 223 -10.25 22.37 10.03
N GLN A 224 -9.03 22.78 9.72
CA GLN A 224 -8.55 22.80 8.33
C GLN A 224 -8.64 21.42 7.70
N TRP A 225 -8.12 20.39 8.35
CA TRP A 225 -8.18 19.02 7.84
C TRP A 225 -9.61 18.52 7.63
N ILE A 226 -10.50 18.79 8.59
CA ILE A 226 -11.92 18.41 8.48
C ILE A 226 -12.56 19.06 7.24
N THR A 227 -12.35 20.35 7.04
CA THR A 227 -13.01 21.11 5.97
C THR A 227 -12.41 20.86 4.60
N THR A 228 -11.08 20.72 4.50
CA THR A 228 -10.40 20.60 3.21
C THR A 228 -10.28 19.15 2.73
N PHE A 229 -10.30 18.18 3.67
CA PHE A 229 -10.13 16.77 3.31
C PHE A 229 -11.30 15.87 3.74
N LEU A 230 -11.62 15.82 5.04
CA LEU A 230 -12.57 14.81 5.56
C LEU A 230 -13.98 14.99 4.97
N ILE A 231 -14.54 16.19 4.98
CA ILE A 231 -15.89 16.47 4.44
C ILE A 231 -15.94 16.17 2.93
N PRO A 232 -15.02 16.64 2.08
CA PRO A 232 -15.00 16.30 0.66
C PRO A 232 -14.83 14.79 0.41
N TRP A 233 -14.02 14.10 1.22
CA TRP A 233 -13.81 12.65 1.12
C TRP A 233 -15.11 11.89 1.42
N ILE A 234 -15.80 12.21 2.54
CA ILE A 234 -17.08 11.60 2.89
C ILE A 234 -18.12 11.87 1.78
N SER A 235 -18.19 13.11 1.28
CA SER A 235 -19.13 13.49 0.23
C SER A 235 -18.93 12.67 -1.05
N ARG A 236 -17.68 12.44 -1.48
CA ARG A 236 -17.38 11.56 -2.62
C ARG A 236 -17.82 10.11 -2.34
N ARG A 237 -17.56 9.59 -1.15
CA ARG A 237 -17.95 8.23 -0.75
C ARG A 237 -19.46 8.01 -0.79
N ILE A 238 -20.25 8.98 -0.29
CA ILE A 238 -21.72 8.92 -0.34
C ILE A 238 -22.21 8.94 -1.79
N ARG A 239 -21.57 9.69 -2.67
CA ARG A 239 -21.91 9.77 -4.10
C ARG A 239 -21.38 8.59 -4.94
N GLY A 240 -20.68 7.65 -4.34
CA GLY A 240 -20.08 6.51 -5.05
C GLY A 240 -18.91 6.87 -5.97
N ILE A 241 -18.37 8.09 -5.89
CA ILE A 241 -17.28 8.58 -6.74
C ILE A 241 -15.95 8.10 -6.15
N SER A 242 -15.16 7.39 -6.97
CA SER A 242 -13.80 7.00 -6.62
C SER A 242 -12.78 8.03 -7.13
N SER A 243 -11.68 8.21 -6.38
CA SER A 243 -10.55 9.01 -6.85
C SER A 243 -9.79 8.35 -8.02
N GLY A 244 -10.07 7.06 -8.27
CA GLY A 244 -9.51 6.28 -9.38
C GLY A 244 -10.36 6.27 -10.65
N ASP A 245 -11.56 6.88 -10.63
CA ASP A 245 -12.43 6.89 -11.79
C ASP A 245 -11.77 7.60 -12.98
N GLY A 246 -11.74 6.91 -14.14
CA GLY A 246 -11.11 7.41 -15.37
C GLY A 246 -9.59 7.42 -15.35
N ARG A 247 -8.93 6.80 -14.35
CA ARG A 247 -7.48 6.68 -14.29
C ARG A 247 -7.00 5.34 -14.82
N PHE A 248 -5.78 5.37 -15.35
CA PHE A 248 -5.07 4.20 -15.85
C PHE A 248 -3.86 3.89 -14.97
N ALA A 249 -3.41 2.66 -15.04
CA ALA A 249 -2.20 2.21 -14.37
C ALA A 249 -0.98 3.02 -14.84
N LYS A 250 -0.09 3.34 -13.90
CA LYS A 250 1.12 4.12 -14.16
C LYS A 250 2.05 3.42 -15.16
N HIS A 251 2.24 2.12 -14.98
CA HIS A 251 3.11 1.29 -15.81
C HIS A 251 2.41 -0.02 -16.16
N SER A 252 1.47 0.03 -17.11
CA SER A 252 0.75 -1.16 -17.60
C SER A 252 1.60 -2.02 -18.56
N ALA A 253 2.68 -1.46 -19.11
CA ALA A 253 3.71 -2.15 -19.87
C ALA A 253 5.04 -2.11 -19.13
N PRO A 254 6.01 -3.00 -19.45
CA PRO A 254 7.30 -3.02 -18.78
C PRO A 254 8.06 -1.72 -19.01
N ILE A 255 8.55 -1.13 -17.94
CA ILE A 255 9.55 -0.08 -18.02
C ILE A 255 10.92 -0.63 -17.61
N ARG A 256 11.96 -0.16 -18.27
CA ARG A 256 13.34 -0.39 -17.88
C ARG A 256 13.82 0.84 -17.11
N LEU A 257 14.28 0.62 -15.91
CA LEU A 257 14.89 1.65 -15.09
C LEU A 257 16.39 1.63 -15.35
N SER A 258 16.94 2.77 -15.69
CA SER A 258 18.38 2.95 -16.00
C SER A 258 19.17 3.36 -14.75
#